data_bd0684c641524de69f10d4264f32a4c8
#
_entry.id   bd0684c641524de69f10d4264f32a4c8
#
_cell.length_a   1.000
_cell.length_b   1.000
_cell.length_c   1.000
_cell.angle_alpha   90.00
_cell.angle_beta   90.00
_cell.angle_gamma   90.00
#
_symmetry.space_group_name_H-M   'P 1'
#
loop_
_entity.id
_entity.type
_entity.pdbx_description
1 polymer ?
#
loop_
_entity_poly.entity_id
_entity_poly.type
_entity_poly.pdbx_seq_one_letter_code
_entity_poly.pdbx_strand_id
1 'polypeptide(L)'
;MRMNRRSFMIGTAGAAAGLAFGAGGSLPAFADSTQLRAMWWGSADRNKRTVAVAELFHTKNADISVVGESISGDGYWTKLATAMASQDISDVFQLEPSTISDYSKRGACLALDQFVPSTLKVDSFGKDVLKLTTVDNKLYGIGLGLNSFALFYDEDAFKKAGLTPPGPTTTWAEYADLAVEMTKASGKRSYWGGPYGARYNYVFDAWLRQRGKSLYTDEGGLGFGVDDAKEWYTYWEDLRQRGGTVSADVQTLDQNVIESNCLALGKSAMGMAYSNQLVGYQLVVKSKLAITLLPREKKDGPSGHYYRPALIWSVGATTKNGEAAAKFIDFFVNDIDAGKILGVERGVPMSPAVRAAILPTLNPTEQQTVKYVDLLKDQVGTYPAPAPLGSTEFDQNVMRPVADQLAFGKITVAEAAQKLVDEGKAKLKKG
;
A
#
# COMPACT_ATOMS: atom_id res chain seq x y z
N MET A 1 -45.68 -28.44 31.42
CA MET A 1 -46.93 -28.21 30.67
C MET A 1 -46.56 -28.15 29.18
N ARG A 2 -46.80 -29.25 28.46
CA ARG A 2 -46.54 -29.36 27.02
C ARG A 2 -47.70 -28.74 26.26
N MET A 3 -47.46 -27.83 25.35
CA MET A 3 -48.47 -27.44 24.36
C MET A 3 -48.00 -27.74 22.93
N ASN A 4 -48.90 -28.44 22.24
CA ASN A 4 -48.74 -29.12 20.95
C ASN A 4 -48.81 -28.15 19.78
N ARG A 5 -48.01 -28.49 18.74
CA ARG A 5 -48.20 -28.02 17.36
C ARG A 5 -49.42 -28.72 16.76
N ARG A 6 -50.36 -27.98 16.22
CA ARG A 6 -51.22 -28.28 15.05
C ARG A 6 -52.48 -27.41 15.08
N SER A 7 -52.84 -26.95 13.89
CA SER A 7 -54.13 -26.40 13.48
C SER A 7 -54.20 -24.90 13.35
N PHE A 8 -54.04 -24.45 12.14
CA PHE A 8 -55.01 -23.56 11.50
C PHE A 8 -54.83 -23.63 9.94
N MET A 9 -55.56 -24.56 9.35
CA MET A 9 -56.00 -24.47 7.96
C MET A 9 -57.52 -24.46 7.97
N ILE A 10 -58.12 -23.50 7.29
CA ILE A 10 -59.49 -23.39 6.76
C ILE A 10 -59.57 -21.89 6.37
N GLY A 11 -59.60 -21.36 5.16
CA GLY A 11 -60.45 -21.79 4.03
C GLY A 11 -61.54 -20.72 3.88
N THR A 12 -61.44 -19.84 2.88
CA THR A 12 -62.65 -19.24 2.28
C THR A 12 -62.35 -18.91 0.80
N ALA A 13 -63.02 -19.66 -0.07
CA ALA A 13 -63.26 -19.29 -1.45
C ALA A 13 -64.41 -18.28 -1.53
N GLY A 14 -64.37 -17.35 -2.46
CA GLY A 14 -65.53 -16.51 -2.73
C GLY A 14 -65.29 -15.40 -3.75
N ALA A 15 -65.81 -15.64 -4.95
CA ALA A 15 -66.42 -14.72 -5.89
C ALA A 15 -65.52 -13.93 -6.86
N ALA A 16 -65.50 -14.41 -8.08
CA ALA A 16 -65.18 -13.68 -9.30
C ALA A 16 -66.23 -12.60 -9.56
N ALA A 17 -65.79 -11.37 -9.84
CA ALA A 17 -66.60 -10.39 -10.58
C ALA A 17 -65.62 -9.72 -11.56
N GLY A 18 -65.77 -10.05 -12.81
CA GLY A 18 -65.07 -9.42 -13.94
C GLY A 18 -65.59 -7.99 -14.14
N LEU A 19 -64.63 -7.08 -14.31
CA LEU A 19 -64.83 -5.83 -15.06
C LEU A 19 -63.61 -5.64 -15.93
N ALA A 20 -63.80 -5.88 -17.20
CA ALA A 20 -62.86 -5.50 -18.26
C ALA A 20 -62.87 -3.97 -18.37
N PHE A 21 -61.75 -3.32 -18.06
CA PHE A 21 -61.45 -2.02 -18.60
C PHE A 21 -60.06 -2.10 -19.26
N GLY A 22 -60.12 -2.10 -20.59
CA GLY A 22 -58.93 -1.93 -21.42
C GLY A 22 -58.43 -0.50 -21.27
N ALA A 23 -57.19 -0.37 -20.82
CA ALA A 23 -56.31 0.74 -21.11
C ALA A 23 -54.93 0.13 -21.11
N GLY A 24 -54.34 -0.04 -22.29
CA GLY A 24 -52.95 -0.41 -22.48
C GLY A 24 -52.04 0.69 -21.98
N GLY A 25 -51.83 0.75 -20.69
CA GLY A 25 -50.71 1.45 -20.07
C GLY A 25 -49.62 0.40 -19.88
N SER A 26 -48.63 0.39 -20.75
CA SER A 26 -47.36 -0.30 -20.43
C SER A 26 -46.85 0.31 -19.12
N LEU A 27 -46.93 -0.47 -18.04
CA LEU A 27 -46.16 -0.19 -16.85
C LEU A 27 -44.72 -0.03 -17.32
N PRO A 28 -44.02 1.05 -16.91
CA PRO A 28 -42.58 1.10 -17.18
C PRO A 28 -41.99 -0.17 -16.61
N ALA A 29 -41.36 -0.98 -17.47
CA ALA A 29 -40.53 -2.09 -17.01
C ALA A 29 -39.52 -1.43 -16.07
N PHE A 30 -39.61 -1.69 -14.78
CA PHE A 30 -38.52 -1.41 -13.88
C PHE A 30 -37.34 -2.16 -14.48
N ALA A 31 -36.41 -1.43 -15.08
CA ALA A 31 -35.17 -2.02 -15.54
C ALA A 31 -34.59 -2.78 -14.33
N ASP A 32 -34.37 -4.08 -14.49
CA ASP A 32 -33.75 -4.89 -13.44
C ASP A 32 -32.45 -4.20 -13.04
N SER A 33 -32.44 -3.55 -11.85
CA SER A 33 -31.26 -2.86 -11.37
C SER A 33 -30.19 -3.90 -11.07
N THR A 34 -29.03 -3.75 -11.70
CA THR A 34 -27.87 -4.63 -11.43
C THR A 34 -27.37 -4.38 -10.01
N GLN A 35 -27.35 -5.42 -9.17
CA GLN A 35 -26.77 -5.36 -7.85
C GLN A 35 -25.39 -5.99 -7.83
N LEU A 36 -24.37 -5.21 -7.51
CA LEU A 36 -23.00 -5.68 -7.31
C LEU A 36 -22.74 -5.99 -5.83
N ARG A 37 -22.06 -7.09 -5.58
CA ARG A 37 -21.51 -7.42 -4.26
C ARG A 37 -20.07 -6.93 -4.22
N ALA A 38 -19.73 -6.12 -3.22
CA ALA A 38 -18.37 -5.64 -3.02
C ALA A 38 -17.84 -6.04 -1.64
N MET A 39 -16.61 -6.55 -1.55
CA MET A 39 -16.01 -7.01 -0.29
C MET A 39 -14.64 -6.37 -0.08
N TRP A 40 -14.40 -5.84 1.14
CA TRP A 40 -13.12 -5.22 1.51
C TRP A 40 -12.81 -5.36 2.99
N TRP A 41 -11.57 -5.05 3.37
CA TRP A 41 -11.17 -4.88 4.77
C TRP A 41 -10.69 -3.45 5.03
N GLY A 42 -10.69 -3.04 6.29
CA GLY A 42 -10.13 -1.77 6.71
C GLY A 42 -10.73 -1.23 8.00
N SER A 43 -10.31 0.00 8.32
CA SER A 43 -10.80 0.74 9.48
C SER A 43 -12.29 1.12 9.33
N ALA A 44 -12.89 1.57 10.43
CA ALA A 44 -14.24 2.11 10.39
C ALA A 44 -14.37 3.33 9.46
N ASP A 45 -13.34 4.18 9.38
CA ASP A 45 -13.31 5.33 8.46
C ASP A 45 -13.27 4.87 7.00
N ARG A 46 -12.43 3.86 6.67
CA ARG A 46 -12.41 3.25 5.34
C ARG A 46 -13.78 2.70 4.95
N ASN A 47 -14.42 1.99 5.87
CA ASN A 47 -15.76 1.45 5.62
C ASN A 47 -16.76 2.57 5.31
N LYS A 48 -16.83 3.59 6.17
CA LYS A 48 -17.71 4.74 5.99
C LYS A 48 -17.51 5.42 4.63
N ARG A 49 -16.26 5.70 4.25
CA ARG A 49 -15.94 6.36 2.97
C ARG A 49 -16.29 5.46 1.79
N THR A 50 -16.03 4.15 1.86
CA THR A 50 -16.35 3.22 0.77
C THR A 50 -17.85 3.10 0.55
N VAL A 51 -18.63 3.01 1.62
CA VAL A 51 -20.11 3.00 1.54
C VAL A 51 -20.63 4.31 0.93
N ALA A 52 -20.12 5.46 1.37
CA ALA A 52 -20.52 6.75 0.81
C ALA A 52 -20.20 6.88 -0.70
N VAL A 53 -19.09 6.31 -1.17
CA VAL A 53 -18.78 6.26 -2.62
C VAL A 53 -19.72 5.33 -3.35
N ALA A 54 -20.10 4.18 -2.78
CA ALA A 54 -21.07 3.25 -3.37
C ALA A 54 -22.47 3.90 -3.50
N GLU A 55 -22.90 4.67 -2.50
CA GLU A 55 -24.15 5.43 -2.53
C GLU A 55 -24.09 6.55 -3.58
N LEU A 56 -22.98 7.29 -3.66
CA LEU A 56 -22.77 8.31 -4.69
C LEU A 56 -22.77 7.70 -6.09
N PHE A 57 -22.13 6.52 -6.26
CA PHE A 57 -22.14 5.79 -7.52
C PHE A 57 -23.56 5.45 -7.97
N HIS A 58 -24.38 4.89 -7.07
CA HIS A 58 -25.78 4.58 -7.35
C HIS A 58 -26.58 5.84 -7.71
N THR A 59 -26.35 6.96 -7.02
CA THR A 59 -26.99 8.23 -7.33
C THR A 59 -26.71 8.69 -8.77
N LYS A 60 -25.48 8.49 -9.25
CA LYS A 60 -25.05 8.84 -10.62
C LYS A 60 -25.33 7.73 -11.66
N ASN A 61 -25.65 6.51 -11.22
CA ASN A 61 -25.91 5.33 -12.05
C ASN A 61 -27.07 4.53 -11.44
N ALA A 62 -28.28 5.03 -11.59
CA ALA A 62 -29.46 4.48 -10.92
C ALA A 62 -29.82 3.03 -11.28
N ASP A 63 -29.27 2.52 -12.40
CA ASP A 63 -29.38 1.15 -12.89
C ASP A 63 -28.44 0.16 -12.20
N ILE A 64 -27.46 0.66 -11.39
CA ILE A 64 -26.49 -0.19 -10.69
C ILE A 64 -26.44 0.19 -9.22
N SER A 65 -26.58 -0.80 -8.34
CA SER A 65 -26.39 -0.63 -6.90
C SER A 65 -25.19 -1.47 -6.43
N VAL A 66 -24.54 -1.06 -5.34
CA VAL A 66 -23.41 -1.78 -4.76
C VAL A 66 -23.71 -2.10 -3.30
N VAL A 67 -23.82 -3.41 -3.00
CA VAL A 67 -23.95 -3.90 -1.63
C VAL A 67 -22.56 -4.27 -1.10
N GLY A 68 -22.14 -3.55 -0.09
CA GLY A 68 -20.80 -3.66 0.46
C GLY A 68 -20.71 -4.48 1.73
N GLU A 69 -19.66 -5.28 1.84
CA GLU A 69 -19.32 -6.02 3.05
C GLU A 69 -17.89 -5.69 3.50
N SER A 70 -17.78 -5.05 4.68
CA SER A 70 -16.49 -4.80 5.32
C SER A 70 -16.20 -5.87 6.37
N ILE A 71 -15.06 -6.53 6.23
CA ILE A 71 -14.62 -7.58 7.16
C ILE A 71 -13.27 -7.17 7.73
N SER A 72 -13.06 -7.35 9.03
CA SER A 72 -11.81 -6.99 9.68
C SER A 72 -10.81 -8.15 9.73
N GLY A 73 -9.52 -7.81 9.61
CA GLY A 73 -8.40 -8.70 9.89
C GLY A 73 -8.39 -10.01 9.10
N ASP A 74 -7.98 -11.08 9.78
CA ASP A 74 -7.81 -12.42 9.18
C ASP A 74 -9.10 -13.04 8.65
N GLY A 75 -10.24 -12.60 9.16
CA GLY A 75 -11.56 -13.05 8.68
C GLY A 75 -11.81 -12.75 7.21
N TYR A 76 -11.23 -11.67 6.68
CA TYR A 76 -11.34 -11.34 5.26
C TYR A 76 -10.73 -12.43 4.36
N TRP A 77 -9.50 -12.81 4.64
CA TRP A 77 -8.76 -13.79 3.83
C TRP A 77 -9.39 -15.17 3.91
N THR A 78 -9.88 -15.57 5.09
CA THR A 78 -10.60 -16.82 5.27
C THR A 78 -11.89 -16.85 4.44
N LYS A 79 -12.65 -15.74 4.45
CA LYS A 79 -13.89 -15.63 3.66
C LYS A 79 -13.60 -15.64 2.16
N LEU A 80 -12.58 -14.89 1.72
CA LEU A 80 -12.17 -14.86 0.30
C LEU A 80 -11.74 -16.24 -0.18
N ALA A 81 -10.93 -16.97 0.61
CA ALA A 81 -10.52 -18.33 0.27
C ALA A 81 -11.73 -19.30 0.16
N THR A 82 -12.72 -19.17 1.06
CA THR A 82 -13.97 -19.95 1.03
C THR A 82 -14.79 -19.60 -0.21
N ALA A 83 -14.93 -18.31 -0.53
CA ALA A 83 -15.68 -17.85 -1.70
C ALA A 83 -15.03 -18.34 -3.01
N MET A 84 -13.69 -18.39 -3.08
CA MET A 84 -12.98 -19.01 -4.20
C MET A 84 -13.31 -20.51 -4.33
N ALA A 85 -13.22 -21.23 -3.23
CA ALA A 85 -13.47 -22.70 -3.25
C ALA A 85 -14.90 -23.04 -3.65
N SER A 86 -15.87 -22.21 -3.29
CA SER A 86 -17.29 -22.35 -3.65
C SER A 86 -17.66 -21.72 -5.01
N GLN A 87 -16.70 -21.07 -5.69
CA GLN A 87 -16.95 -20.31 -6.92
C GLN A 87 -18.00 -19.19 -6.76
N ASP A 88 -18.12 -18.62 -5.57
CA ASP A 88 -19.05 -17.54 -5.21
C ASP A 88 -18.32 -16.29 -4.73
N ILE A 89 -17.34 -15.83 -5.53
CA ILE A 89 -16.57 -14.61 -5.24
C ILE A 89 -17.46 -13.38 -5.47
N SER A 90 -17.31 -12.36 -4.63
CA SER A 90 -17.97 -11.05 -4.82
C SER A 90 -17.62 -10.45 -6.17
N ASP A 91 -18.54 -9.68 -6.79
CA ASP A 91 -18.31 -9.02 -8.07
C ASP A 91 -17.09 -8.11 -8.04
N VAL A 92 -16.90 -7.38 -6.93
CA VAL A 92 -15.71 -6.57 -6.68
C VAL A 92 -15.12 -6.94 -5.32
N PHE A 93 -13.81 -7.17 -5.25
CA PHE A 93 -13.15 -7.49 -3.99
C PHE A 93 -11.75 -6.88 -3.88
N GLN A 94 -11.33 -6.61 -2.65
CA GLN A 94 -10.08 -5.93 -2.38
C GLN A 94 -8.92 -6.93 -2.28
N LEU A 95 -7.80 -6.61 -2.95
CA LEU A 95 -6.52 -7.29 -2.80
C LEU A 95 -5.43 -6.32 -2.36
N GLU A 96 -4.28 -6.86 -2.03
CA GLU A 96 -3.04 -6.13 -1.82
C GLU A 96 -1.98 -6.60 -2.82
N PRO A 97 -0.90 -5.81 -3.03
CA PRO A 97 0.12 -6.12 -4.05
C PRO A 97 0.78 -7.49 -3.89
N SER A 98 0.91 -7.96 -2.66
CA SER A 98 1.49 -9.28 -2.34
C SER A 98 0.62 -10.47 -2.78
N THR A 99 -0.68 -10.25 -2.97
CA THR A 99 -1.64 -11.34 -3.21
C THR A 99 -2.19 -11.38 -4.64
N ILE A 100 -2.07 -10.29 -5.41
CA ILE A 100 -2.68 -10.21 -6.75
C ILE A 100 -2.21 -11.34 -7.68
N SER A 101 -0.92 -11.69 -7.66
CA SER A 101 -0.37 -12.75 -8.51
C SER A 101 -0.93 -14.12 -8.15
N ASP A 102 -1.00 -14.46 -6.85
CA ASP A 102 -1.54 -15.75 -6.40
C ASP A 102 -3.02 -15.88 -6.76
N TYR A 103 -3.83 -14.88 -6.41
CA TYR A 103 -5.28 -14.94 -6.65
C TYR A 103 -5.63 -14.93 -8.15
N SER A 104 -4.91 -14.18 -8.99
CA SER A 104 -5.15 -14.19 -10.44
C SER A 104 -4.74 -15.51 -11.08
N LYS A 105 -3.58 -16.09 -10.73
CA LYS A 105 -3.12 -17.39 -11.25
C LYS A 105 -4.03 -18.55 -10.82
N ARG A 106 -4.65 -18.45 -9.67
CA ARG A 106 -5.65 -19.42 -9.17
C ARG A 106 -7.04 -19.22 -9.76
N GLY A 107 -7.22 -18.25 -10.67
CA GLY A 107 -8.47 -18.02 -11.37
C GLY A 107 -9.55 -17.31 -10.56
N ALA A 108 -9.18 -16.57 -9.51
CA ALA A 108 -10.13 -15.78 -8.71
C ALA A 108 -10.54 -14.45 -9.38
N CYS A 109 -9.68 -13.91 -10.23
CA CYS A 109 -9.85 -12.60 -10.84
C CYS A 109 -10.23 -12.68 -12.31
N LEU A 110 -11.17 -11.85 -12.74
CA LEU A 110 -11.50 -11.61 -14.14
C LEU A 110 -10.45 -10.69 -14.75
N ALA A 111 -9.97 -11.00 -15.97
CA ALA A 111 -9.09 -10.10 -16.72
C ALA A 111 -9.86 -8.84 -17.18
N LEU A 112 -9.30 -7.67 -16.90
CA LEU A 112 -9.95 -6.38 -17.11
C LEU A 112 -9.63 -5.74 -18.47
N ASP A 113 -8.71 -6.32 -19.25
CA ASP A 113 -8.25 -5.79 -20.55
C ASP A 113 -9.41 -5.50 -21.50
N GLN A 114 -10.45 -6.33 -21.49
CA GLN A 114 -11.64 -6.17 -22.32
C GLN A 114 -12.45 -4.90 -22.02
N PHE A 115 -12.26 -4.30 -20.85
CA PHE A 115 -12.96 -3.08 -20.42
C PHE A 115 -12.13 -1.81 -20.63
N VAL A 116 -10.86 -1.96 -21.01
CA VAL A 116 -9.93 -0.83 -21.27
C VAL A 116 -9.90 -0.54 -22.77
N PRO A 117 -9.99 0.74 -23.18
CA PRO A 117 -10.26 1.95 -22.40
C PRO A 117 -11.75 2.31 -22.34
N SER A 118 -12.65 1.47 -22.85
CA SER A 118 -14.08 1.80 -23.04
C SER A 118 -14.75 2.17 -21.70
N THR A 119 -14.62 1.31 -20.71
CA THR A 119 -15.24 1.45 -19.38
C THR A 119 -14.23 1.86 -18.33
N LEU A 120 -13.05 1.24 -18.32
CA LEU A 120 -11.93 1.57 -17.42
C LEU A 120 -10.98 2.57 -18.09
N LYS A 121 -11.01 3.83 -17.65
CA LYS A 121 -10.23 4.95 -18.20
C LYS A 121 -8.92 5.10 -17.45
N VAL A 122 -7.94 4.26 -17.74
CA VAL A 122 -6.67 4.16 -17.00
C VAL A 122 -5.47 4.75 -17.74
N ASP A 123 -5.64 5.34 -18.91
CA ASP A 123 -4.54 5.85 -19.75
C ASP A 123 -3.69 6.92 -19.01
N SER A 124 -4.36 7.74 -18.17
CA SER A 124 -3.70 8.79 -17.39
C SER A 124 -2.85 8.27 -16.23
N PHE A 125 -2.96 6.98 -15.86
CA PHE A 125 -2.22 6.42 -14.72
C PHE A 125 -0.77 6.13 -15.05
N GLY A 126 -0.45 5.96 -16.33
CA GLY A 126 0.88 5.57 -16.81
C GLY A 126 1.06 4.05 -16.88
N LYS A 127 1.78 3.60 -17.90
CA LYS A 127 1.96 2.16 -18.19
C LYS A 127 2.65 1.42 -17.05
N ASP A 128 3.61 2.05 -16.40
CA ASP A 128 4.35 1.40 -15.31
C ASP A 128 3.49 1.19 -14.06
N VAL A 129 2.52 2.06 -13.83
CA VAL A 129 1.56 1.91 -12.73
C VAL A 129 0.62 0.73 -12.99
N LEU A 130 0.16 0.53 -14.21
CA LEU A 130 -0.72 -0.62 -14.55
C LEU A 130 0.02 -1.96 -14.47
N LYS A 131 1.34 -2.00 -14.70
CA LYS A 131 2.16 -3.20 -14.46
C LYS A 131 2.06 -3.74 -13.03
N LEU A 132 1.75 -2.88 -12.05
CA LEU A 132 1.60 -3.26 -10.65
C LEU A 132 0.49 -4.29 -10.41
N THR A 133 -0.50 -4.35 -11.31
CA THR A 133 -1.66 -5.23 -11.23
C THR A 133 -1.82 -6.11 -12.47
N THR A 134 -0.77 -6.14 -13.30
CA THR A 134 -0.68 -7.00 -14.50
C THR A 134 0.08 -8.28 -14.14
N VAL A 135 -0.51 -9.43 -14.44
CA VAL A 135 0.06 -10.76 -14.23
C VAL A 135 -0.05 -11.53 -15.55
N ASP A 136 1.05 -12.12 -16.01
CA ASP A 136 1.10 -12.85 -17.28
C ASP A 136 0.49 -12.05 -18.45
N ASN A 137 0.85 -10.76 -18.55
CA ASN A 137 0.39 -9.78 -19.55
C ASN A 137 -1.13 -9.51 -19.56
N LYS A 138 -1.85 -9.80 -18.46
CA LYS A 138 -3.27 -9.47 -18.30
C LYS A 138 -3.48 -8.60 -17.06
N LEU A 139 -4.34 -7.61 -17.18
CA LEU A 139 -4.71 -6.69 -16.10
C LEU A 139 -5.75 -7.35 -15.20
N TYR A 140 -5.46 -7.58 -13.93
CA TYR A 140 -6.37 -8.27 -12.99
C TYR A 140 -6.90 -7.39 -11.87
N GLY A 141 -6.51 -6.13 -11.84
CA GLY A 141 -7.02 -5.20 -10.85
C GLY A 141 -6.59 -3.76 -11.12
N ILE A 142 -7.22 -2.85 -10.42
CA ILE A 142 -6.89 -1.41 -10.46
C ILE A 142 -6.44 -0.99 -9.05
N GLY A 143 -5.26 -0.39 -8.98
CA GLY A 143 -4.75 0.19 -7.74
C GLY A 143 -5.63 1.34 -7.26
N LEU A 144 -5.85 1.43 -5.96
CA LEU A 144 -6.72 2.43 -5.34
C LEU A 144 -5.96 3.68 -4.88
N GLY A 145 -4.65 3.56 -4.81
CA GLY A 145 -3.77 4.65 -4.46
C GLY A 145 -2.31 4.25 -4.61
N LEU A 146 -1.45 5.27 -4.65
CA LEU A 146 -0.01 5.13 -4.77
C LEU A 146 0.69 5.49 -3.47
N ASN A 147 1.79 4.81 -3.21
CA ASN A 147 2.81 5.20 -2.25
C ASN A 147 4.21 4.81 -2.76
N SER A 148 5.23 5.20 -2.02
CA SER A 148 6.61 4.75 -2.22
C SER A 148 7.34 4.81 -0.89
N PHE A 149 8.61 4.44 -0.86
CA PHE A 149 9.46 4.65 0.31
C PHE A 149 9.74 6.14 0.49
N ALA A 150 10.03 6.57 1.72
CA ALA A 150 10.30 7.97 1.99
C ALA A 150 11.25 8.16 3.17
N LEU A 151 11.91 9.28 3.18
CA LEU A 151 12.60 9.84 4.33
C LEU A 151 11.71 10.91 4.95
N PHE A 152 11.31 10.71 6.20
CA PHE A 152 10.63 11.71 7.02
C PHE A 152 11.64 12.47 7.86
N TYR A 153 11.37 13.73 8.12
CA TYR A 153 12.20 14.53 9.01
C TYR A 153 11.37 15.54 9.82
N ASP A 154 11.87 15.83 11.00
CA ASP A 154 11.31 16.81 11.93
C ASP A 154 11.78 18.22 11.54
N GLU A 155 10.91 19.01 10.87
CA GLU A 155 11.24 20.38 10.45
C GLU A 155 11.66 21.27 11.62
N ASP A 156 11.01 21.13 12.77
CA ASP A 156 11.28 21.95 13.95
C ASP A 156 12.67 21.61 14.55
N ALA A 157 13.04 20.31 14.52
CA ALA A 157 14.37 19.88 14.96
C ALA A 157 15.46 20.44 14.06
N PHE A 158 15.29 20.40 12.74
CA PHE A 158 16.23 20.98 11.78
C PHE A 158 16.36 22.48 11.93
N LYS A 159 15.23 23.19 12.04
CA LYS A 159 15.22 24.63 12.28
C LYS A 159 15.95 25.01 13.57
N LYS A 160 15.69 24.27 14.66
CA LYS A 160 16.34 24.49 15.95
C LYS A 160 17.85 24.25 15.90
N ALA A 161 18.29 23.24 15.15
CA ALA A 161 19.69 22.91 14.95
C ALA A 161 20.42 23.87 14.00
N GLY A 162 19.70 24.72 13.25
CA GLY A 162 20.26 25.59 12.22
C GLY A 162 20.78 24.81 11.00
N LEU A 163 20.27 23.60 10.77
CA LEU A 163 20.69 22.72 9.68
C LEU A 163 19.68 22.75 8.52
N THR A 164 20.19 22.63 7.30
CA THR A 164 19.35 22.47 6.11
C THR A 164 18.78 21.03 6.08
N PRO A 165 17.47 20.85 5.98
CA PRO A 165 16.88 19.53 5.87
C PRO A 165 17.32 18.76 4.61
N PRO A 166 17.18 17.41 4.58
CA PRO A 166 17.45 16.63 3.40
C PRO A 166 16.47 16.97 2.28
N GLY A 167 16.95 16.96 1.04
CA GLY A 167 16.16 17.24 -0.16
C GLY A 167 16.07 16.03 -1.10
N PRO A 168 15.39 16.17 -2.24
CA PRO A 168 15.16 15.07 -3.18
C PRO A 168 16.44 14.49 -3.82
N THR A 169 17.52 15.25 -3.81
CA THR A 169 18.82 14.86 -4.39
C THR A 169 19.90 14.59 -3.36
N THR A 170 19.53 14.55 -2.05
CA THR A 170 20.46 14.21 -0.97
C THR A 170 21.09 12.85 -1.22
N THR A 171 22.43 12.80 -1.19
CA THR A 171 23.19 11.54 -1.34
C THR A 171 23.32 10.80 -0.01
N TRP A 172 23.67 9.50 -0.07
CA TRP A 172 23.95 8.71 1.13
C TRP A 172 25.08 9.31 1.99
N ALA A 173 26.10 9.88 1.34
CA ALA A 173 27.17 10.56 2.05
C ALA A 173 26.66 11.83 2.77
N GLU A 174 25.91 12.69 2.06
CA GLU A 174 25.32 13.90 2.63
C GLU A 174 24.31 13.56 3.75
N TYR A 175 23.52 12.49 3.61
CA TYR A 175 22.63 12.01 4.66
C TYR A 175 23.41 11.58 5.90
N ALA A 176 24.53 10.86 5.74
CA ALA A 176 25.35 10.41 6.85
C ALA A 176 25.96 11.59 7.62
N ASP A 177 26.51 12.56 6.93
CA ASP A 177 27.07 13.77 7.55
C ASP A 177 25.97 14.57 8.27
N LEU A 178 24.84 14.77 7.62
CA LEU A 178 23.68 15.46 8.19
C LEU A 178 23.14 14.76 9.45
N ALA A 179 23.08 13.43 9.45
CA ALA A 179 22.65 12.66 10.61
C ALA A 179 23.61 12.81 11.80
N VAL A 180 24.92 12.81 11.55
CA VAL A 180 25.95 13.03 12.56
C VAL A 180 25.86 14.47 13.11
N GLU A 181 25.75 15.46 12.23
CA GLU A 181 25.61 16.87 12.63
C GLU A 181 24.35 17.12 13.44
N MET A 182 23.21 16.53 13.03
CA MET A 182 21.95 16.63 13.76
C MET A 182 22.05 16.03 15.16
N THR A 183 22.72 14.88 15.31
CA THR A 183 22.98 14.29 16.64
C THR A 183 23.73 15.24 17.53
N LYS A 184 24.83 15.83 17.02
CA LYS A 184 25.66 16.79 17.76
C LYS A 184 24.90 18.08 18.10
N ALA A 185 24.22 18.66 17.11
CA ALA A 185 23.49 19.93 17.25
C ALA A 185 22.28 19.82 18.19
N SER A 186 21.70 18.64 18.34
CA SER A 186 20.56 18.40 19.24
C SER A 186 20.90 18.71 20.70
N GLY A 187 22.15 18.46 21.10
CA GLY A 187 22.63 18.57 22.48
C GLY A 187 21.90 17.64 23.46
N LYS A 188 21.04 16.73 22.97
CA LYS A 188 20.23 15.84 23.80
C LYS A 188 20.93 14.49 23.98
N ARG A 189 20.84 13.97 25.19
CA ARG A 189 21.21 12.58 25.47
C ARG A 189 20.18 11.64 24.86
N SER A 190 20.62 10.55 24.24
CA SER A 190 19.74 9.55 23.62
C SER A 190 18.80 10.11 22.54
N TYR A 191 19.34 10.97 21.70
CA TYR A 191 18.68 11.48 20.50
C TYR A 191 19.68 11.54 19.34
N TRP A 192 19.28 11.09 18.17
CA TRP A 192 20.15 10.89 17.02
C TRP A 192 19.59 11.53 15.75
N GLY A 193 20.43 11.65 14.73
CA GLY A 193 20.01 12.18 13.43
C GLY A 193 19.01 11.28 12.73
N GLY A 194 19.22 9.96 12.74
CA GLY A 194 18.35 9.03 12.00
C GLY A 194 18.27 7.62 12.59
N PRO A 195 17.49 6.74 11.93
CA PRO A 195 17.41 5.32 12.25
C PRO A 195 18.69 4.57 11.85
N TYR A 196 18.87 3.38 12.38
CA TYR A 196 19.81 2.39 11.83
C TYR A 196 19.12 1.61 10.71
N GLY A 197 19.19 2.12 9.48
CA GLY A 197 18.40 1.62 8.35
C GLY A 197 18.84 0.26 7.81
N ALA A 198 19.93 -0.33 8.33
CA ALA A 198 20.43 -1.63 7.89
C ALA A 198 19.40 -2.77 7.95
N ARG A 199 18.37 -2.64 8.79
CA ARG A 199 17.32 -3.66 8.94
C ARG A 199 16.09 -3.42 8.06
N TYR A 200 16.02 -2.35 7.26
CA TYR A 200 14.85 -2.07 6.44
C TYR A 200 15.03 -2.62 5.01
N ASN A 201 14.32 -3.68 4.67
CA ASN A 201 14.38 -4.34 3.37
C ASN A 201 14.09 -3.39 2.20
N TYR A 202 13.10 -2.48 2.35
CA TYR A 202 12.72 -1.52 1.33
C TYR A 202 13.77 -0.41 1.13
N VAL A 203 14.56 -0.08 2.15
CA VAL A 203 15.68 0.86 2.04
C VAL A 203 16.84 0.20 1.34
N PHE A 204 17.13 -1.07 1.66
CA PHE A 204 18.14 -1.86 0.99
C PHE A 204 17.77 -2.10 -0.49
N ASP A 205 16.51 -2.39 -0.80
CA ASP A 205 16.05 -2.53 -2.19
C ASP A 205 16.26 -1.22 -2.98
N ALA A 206 15.89 -0.06 -2.41
CA ALA A 206 16.16 1.24 -3.04
C ALA A 206 17.65 1.47 -3.29
N TRP A 207 18.50 1.13 -2.32
CA TRP A 207 19.96 1.23 -2.41
C TRP A 207 20.54 0.31 -3.50
N LEU A 208 20.05 -0.92 -3.61
CA LEU A 208 20.42 -1.87 -4.67
C LEU A 208 20.01 -1.36 -6.06
N ARG A 209 18.79 -0.84 -6.19
CA ARG A 209 18.26 -0.31 -7.46
C ARG A 209 19.05 0.87 -7.98
N GLN A 210 19.57 1.71 -7.11
CA GLN A 210 20.49 2.79 -7.48
C GLN A 210 21.79 2.28 -8.14
N ARG A 211 22.10 0.99 -7.92
CA ARG A 211 23.27 0.27 -8.43
C ARG A 211 22.92 -0.73 -9.54
N GLY A 212 21.69 -0.66 -10.08
CA GLY A 212 21.22 -1.55 -11.16
C GLY A 212 20.90 -2.98 -10.70
N LYS A 213 20.71 -3.19 -9.40
CA LYS A 213 20.35 -4.47 -8.79
C LYS A 213 18.95 -4.41 -8.15
N SER A 214 18.50 -5.47 -7.54
CA SER A 214 17.21 -5.54 -6.82
C SER A 214 17.33 -6.46 -5.61
N LEU A 215 16.37 -6.38 -4.69
CA LEU A 215 16.34 -7.27 -3.53
C LEU A 215 16.09 -8.73 -3.96
N TYR A 216 15.20 -8.92 -4.93
CA TYR A 216 14.87 -10.24 -5.50
C TYR A 216 15.02 -10.23 -7.01
N THR A 217 15.36 -11.39 -7.59
CA THR A 217 15.32 -11.60 -9.05
C THR A 217 13.91 -12.00 -9.49
N ASP A 218 13.65 -11.93 -10.79
CA ASP A 218 12.36 -12.35 -11.37
C ASP A 218 12.08 -13.84 -11.16
N GLU A 219 13.14 -14.66 -10.99
CA GLU A 219 13.05 -16.09 -10.66
C GLU A 219 12.86 -16.37 -9.17
N GLY A 220 12.71 -15.33 -8.33
CA GLY A 220 12.45 -15.46 -6.90
C GLY A 220 13.70 -15.72 -6.03
N GLY A 221 14.90 -15.54 -6.57
CA GLY A 221 16.15 -15.59 -5.81
C GLY A 221 16.54 -14.24 -5.21
N LEU A 222 17.68 -14.18 -4.49
CA LEU A 222 18.30 -12.92 -4.08
C LEU A 222 18.91 -12.22 -5.30
N GLY A 223 18.61 -10.93 -5.47
CA GLY A 223 19.16 -10.08 -6.54
C GLY A 223 20.48 -9.40 -6.18
N PHE A 224 21.12 -9.81 -5.08
CA PHE A 224 22.36 -9.25 -4.57
C PHE A 224 23.31 -10.35 -4.05
N GLY A 225 24.58 -10.02 -3.90
CA GLY A 225 25.61 -10.92 -3.38
C GLY A 225 26.22 -10.45 -2.06
N VAL A 226 27.25 -11.20 -1.60
CA VAL A 226 27.94 -10.92 -0.34
C VAL A 226 28.63 -9.55 -0.37
N ASP A 227 29.20 -9.14 -1.51
CA ASP A 227 29.87 -7.84 -1.63
C ASP A 227 28.87 -6.67 -1.48
N ASP A 228 27.68 -6.78 -2.04
CA ASP A 228 26.62 -5.78 -1.89
C ASP A 228 26.17 -5.67 -0.43
N ALA A 229 25.95 -6.80 0.22
CA ALA A 229 25.59 -6.86 1.64
C ALA A 229 26.69 -6.28 2.53
N LYS A 230 27.97 -6.56 2.18
CA LYS A 230 29.14 -6.01 2.89
C LYS A 230 29.21 -4.50 2.77
N GLU A 231 29.02 -3.94 1.57
CA GLU A 231 29.00 -2.49 1.33
C GLU A 231 27.85 -1.83 2.11
N TRP A 232 26.66 -2.41 2.06
CA TRP A 232 25.48 -1.98 2.81
C TRP A 232 25.73 -1.91 4.32
N TYR A 233 26.24 -2.99 4.91
CA TYR A 233 26.51 -3.02 6.35
C TYR A 233 27.67 -2.14 6.74
N THR A 234 28.70 -2.00 5.89
CA THR A 234 29.82 -1.06 6.12
C THR A 234 29.32 0.37 6.26
N TYR A 235 28.43 0.80 5.35
CA TYR A 235 27.85 2.14 5.40
C TYR A 235 27.11 2.40 6.71
N TRP A 236 26.25 1.48 7.13
CA TRP A 236 25.46 1.69 8.34
C TRP A 236 26.28 1.59 9.63
N GLU A 237 27.29 0.72 9.66
CA GLU A 237 28.19 0.63 10.80
C GLU A 237 29.09 1.87 10.93
N ASP A 238 29.63 2.39 9.84
CA ASP A 238 30.34 3.67 9.85
C ASP A 238 29.44 4.79 10.42
N LEU A 239 28.24 4.91 9.90
CA LEU A 239 27.31 5.94 10.36
C LEU A 239 26.94 5.76 11.85
N ARG A 240 26.77 4.52 12.30
CA ARG A 240 26.51 4.20 13.72
C ARG A 240 27.70 4.59 14.60
N GLN A 241 28.91 4.21 14.21
CA GLN A 241 30.13 4.52 14.94
C GLN A 241 30.39 6.04 15.01
N ARG A 242 30.04 6.77 13.98
CA ARG A 242 30.08 8.25 13.94
C ARG A 242 28.98 8.89 14.79
N GLY A 243 28.02 8.12 15.32
CA GLY A 243 26.93 8.59 16.17
C GLY A 243 25.75 9.20 15.42
N GLY A 244 25.60 8.93 14.12
CA GLY A 244 24.48 9.44 13.32
C GLY A 244 23.17 8.66 13.43
N THR A 245 23.22 7.40 13.92
CA THR A 245 22.03 6.56 14.05
C THR A 245 21.69 6.28 15.51
N VAL A 246 20.42 5.91 15.76
CA VAL A 246 19.99 5.40 17.07
C VAL A 246 20.87 4.23 17.53
N SER A 247 20.98 4.04 18.85
CA SER A 247 21.70 2.92 19.45
C SER A 247 20.99 1.58 19.18
N ALA A 248 21.74 0.48 19.31
CA ALA A 248 21.21 -0.86 19.03
C ALA A 248 20.00 -1.24 19.90
N ASP A 249 19.97 -0.83 21.16
CA ASP A 249 18.84 -1.03 22.06
C ASP A 249 17.58 -0.27 21.62
N VAL A 250 17.71 0.97 21.14
CA VAL A 250 16.59 1.73 20.58
C VAL A 250 16.14 1.14 19.25
N GLN A 251 17.08 0.70 18.42
CA GLN A 251 16.78 0.09 17.12
C GLN A 251 15.93 -1.17 17.25
N THR A 252 16.20 -2.02 18.24
CA THR A 252 15.45 -3.28 18.45
C THR A 252 14.02 -3.07 18.94
N LEU A 253 13.66 -1.87 19.40
CA LEU A 253 12.27 -1.52 19.73
C LEU A 253 11.39 -1.44 18.48
N ASP A 254 11.95 -1.16 17.32
CA ASP A 254 11.19 -0.99 16.08
C ASP A 254 10.60 -2.34 15.61
N GLN A 255 9.29 -2.46 15.77
CA GLN A 255 8.49 -3.60 15.33
C GLN A 255 7.81 -3.36 13.97
N ASN A 256 8.31 -2.38 13.20
CA ASN A 256 7.77 -1.98 11.91
C ASN A 256 6.33 -1.39 12.01
N VAL A 257 6.01 -0.82 13.16
CA VAL A 257 4.78 -0.05 13.40
C VAL A 257 5.15 1.38 13.81
N ILE A 258 4.25 2.32 13.55
CA ILE A 258 4.52 3.76 13.76
C ILE A 258 4.97 4.02 15.20
N GLU A 259 4.26 3.49 16.17
CA GLU A 259 4.44 3.76 17.60
C GLU A 259 5.79 3.28 18.15
N SER A 260 6.43 2.33 17.50
CA SER A 260 7.74 1.79 17.89
C SER A 260 8.91 2.35 17.09
N ASN A 261 8.64 3.14 16.07
CA ASN A 261 9.68 3.76 15.25
C ASN A 261 10.42 4.87 16.00
N CYS A 262 11.72 4.98 15.81
CA CYS A 262 12.57 5.94 16.53
C CYS A 262 12.15 7.40 16.35
N LEU A 263 11.60 7.79 15.18
CA LEU A 263 11.06 9.13 14.96
C LEU A 263 9.80 9.36 15.80
N ALA A 264 8.87 8.42 15.81
CA ALA A 264 7.64 8.51 16.60
C ALA A 264 7.93 8.51 18.12
N LEU A 265 8.93 7.75 18.55
CA LEU A 265 9.41 7.73 19.94
C LEU A 265 10.17 9.01 20.34
N GLY A 266 10.38 9.97 19.42
CA GLY A 266 11.15 11.18 19.67
C GLY A 266 12.63 10.91 19.96
N LYS A 267 13.18 9.85 19.38
CA LYS A 267 14.59 9.42 19.52
C LYS A 267 15.46 9.83 18.34
N SER A 268 14.86 10.24 17.23
CA SER A 268 15.61 10.72 16.06
C SER A 268 14.93 11.89 15.38
N ALA A 269 15.72 12.66 14.62
CA ALA A 269 15.22 13.76 13.79
C ALA A 269 14.69 13.28 12.44
N MET A 270 15.14 12.12 11.98
CA MET A 270 14.73 11.52 10.71
C MET A 270 14.22 10.10 10.92
N GLY A 271 13.36 9.65 10.02
CA GLY A 271 12.84 8.29 9.98
C GLY A 271 12.59 7.83 8.55
N MET A 272 12.61 6.53 8.31
CA MET A 272 12.36 5.94 7.00
C MET A 272 11.09 5.09 7.08
N ALA A 273 10.16 5.30 6.15
CA ALA A 273 8.86 4.62 6.13
C ALA A 273 8.21 4.71 4.75
N TYR A 274 7.01 4.15 4.59
CA TYR A 274 6.20 4.35 3.39
C TYR A 274 5.50 5.71 3.43
N SER A 275 5.43 6.39 2.30
CA SER A 275 4.94 7.78 2.19
C SER A 275 3.52 7.99 2.74
N ASN A 276 2.63 7.01 2.57
CA ASN A 276 1.27 7.07 3.12
C ASN A 276 1.21 7.03 4.65
N GLN A 277 2.29 6.59 5.32
CA GLN A 277 2.36 6.57 6.79
C GLN A 277 2.61 7.94 7.41
N LEU A 278 3.02 8.97 6.63
CA LEU A 278 3.28 10.32 7.15
C LEU A 278 2.11 10.86 7.98
N VAL A 279 0.88 10.63 7.52
CA VAL A 279 -0.34 11.06 8.24
C VAL A 279 -0.41 10.42 9.63
N GLY A 280 -0.14 9.12 9.72
CA GLY A 280 -0.09 8.40 11.00
C GLY A 280 1.04 8.87 11.92
N TYR A 281 2.23 9.09 11.37
CA TYR A 281 3.36 9.67 12.15
C TYR A 281 3.03 11.05 12.68
N GLN A 282 2.39 11.92 11.88
CA GLN A 282 2.02 13.27 12.33
C GLN A 282 0.99 13.28 13.46
N LEU A 283 0.16 12.22 13.60
CA LEU A 283 -0.78 12.11 14.72
C LEU A 283 -0.08 11.85 16.06
N VAL A 284 1.08 11.19 16.05
CA VAL A 284 1.81 10.82 17.27
C VAL A 284 3.03 11.73 17.53
N VAL A 285 3.57 12.38 16.51
CA VAL A 285 4.69 13.32 16.61
C VAL A 285 4.15 14.74 16.73
N LYS A 286 4.56 15.45 17.79
CA LYS A 286 4.07 16.82 18.06
C LYS A 286 4.67 17.89 17.15
N SER A 287 5.92 17.71 16.73
CA SER A 287 6.61 18.61 15.81
C SER A 287 6.10 18.40 14.39
N LYS A 288 6.32 19.41 13.55
CA LYS A 288 5.94 19.33 12.14
C LYS A 288 6.88 18.39 11.40
N LEU A 289 6.31 17.35 10.81
CA LEU A 289 7.02 16.43 9.94
C LEU A 289 6.96 16.89 8.48
N ALA A 290 8.04 16.60 7.75
CA ALA A 290 8.07 16.70 6.30
C ALA A 290 8.60 15.41 5.67
N ILE A 291 8.47 15.31 4.36
CA ILE A 291 8.75 14.11 3.57
C ILE A 291 9.62 14.45 2.36
N THR A 292 10.60 13.61 2.10
CA THR A 292 11.42 13.67 0.88
C THR A 292 11.81 12.25 0.42
N LEU A 293 12.55 12.16 -0.70
CA LEU A 293 13.05 10.89 -1.20
C LEU A 293 14.10 10.31 -0.23
N LEU A 294 14.24 8.97 -0.26
CA LEU A 294 15.42 8.34 0.34
C LEU A 294 16.70 8.89 -0.29
N PRO A 295 17.82 8.88 0.44
CA PRO A 295 19.10 9.27 -0.11
C PRO A 295 19.44 8.44 -1.36
N ARG A 296 20.26 9.00 -2.24
CA ARG A 296 20.68 8.35 -3.47
C ARG A 296 22.20 8.25 -3.57
N GLU A 297 22.65 7.36 -4.44
CA GLU A 297 24.09 7.17 -4.66
C GLU A 297 24.77 8.44 -5.22
N LYS A 298 24.14 9.04 -6.22
CA LYS A 298 24.61 10.25 -6.92
C LYS A 298 23.45 11.20 -7.15
N LYS A 299 23.69 12.52 -7.10
CA LYS A 299 22.65 13.56 -7.26
C LYS A 299 21.79 13.39 -8.50
N ASP A 300 22.38 13.00 -9.59
CA ASP A 300 21.75 12.80 -10.93
C ASP A 300 21.51 11.32 -11.25
N GLY A 301 21.86 10.42 -10.32
CA GLY A 301 21.66 8.99 -10.50
C GLY A 301 20.21 8.56 -10.27
N PRO A 302 19.89 7.28 -10.54
CA PRO A 302 18.56 6.74 -10.26
C PRO A 302 18.21 6.87 -8.79
N SER A 303 16.96 7.19 -8.52
CA SER A 303 16.48 7.36 -7.13
C SER A 303 16.35 6.02 -6.39
N GLY A 304 16.20 4.93 -7.13
CA GLY A 304 15.88 3.61 -6.58
C GLY A 304 14.41 3.42 -6.16
N HIS A 305 13.59 4.46 -6.31
CA HIS A 305 12.17 4.42 -5.98
C HIS A 305 11.34 3.77 -7.08
N TYR A 306 10.19 3.25 -6.68
CA TYR A 306 9.11 2.84 -7.57
C TYR A 306 7.76 3.10 -6.89
N TYR A 307 6.70 3.24 -7.68
CA TYR A 307 5.36 3.31 -7.13
C TYR A 307 4.93 1.95 -6.60
N ARG A 308 4.28 1.94 -5.44
CA ARG A 308 3.56 0.78 -4.91
C ARG A 308 2.08 1.10 -4.89
N PRO A 309 1.20 0.20 -5.38
CA PRO A 309 -0.21 0.32 -5.08
C PRO A 309 -0.41 0.12 -3.58
N ALA A 310 -1.32 0.90 -3.01
CA ALA A 310 -1.66 0.73 -1.60
C ALA A 310 -2.58 -0.47 -1.43
N LEU A 311 -3.65 -0.51 -2.20
CA LEU A 311 -4.67 -1.56 -2.27
C LEU A 311 -5.16 -1.68 -3.72
N ILE A 312 -5.87 -2.74 -4.02
CA ILE A 312 -6.32 -3.07 -5.38
C ILE A 312 -7.80 -3.44 -5.32
N TRP A 313 -8.62 -2.93 -6.27
CA TRP A 313 -9.90 -3.53 -6.60
C TRP A 313 -9.71 -4.53 -7.72
N SER A 314 -10.21 -5.75 -7.53
CA SER A 314 -10.29 -6.80 -8.55
C SER A 314 -11.74 -7.20 -8.77
N VAL A 315 -12.02 -7.74 -9.95
CA VAL A 315 -13.34 -8.25 -10.32
C VAL A 315 -13.33 -9.77 -10.20
N GLY A 316 -14.37 -10.35 -9.62
CA GLY A 316 -14.51 -11.80 -9.43
C GLY A 316 -14.65 -12.53 -10.77
N ALA A 317 -13.90 -13.62 -10.95
CA ALA A 317 -13.90 -14.38 -12.21
C ALA A 317 -15.27 -14.99 -12.54
N THR A 318 -16.11 -15.24 -11.54
CA THR A 318 -17.43 -15.86 -11.69
C THR A 318 -18.58 -14.85 -11.83
N THR A 319 -18.28 -13.55 -11.81
CA THR A 319 -19.31 -12.51 -11.96
C THR A 319 -19.98 -12.55 -13.31
N LYS A 320 -21.28 -12.30 -13.31
CA LYS A 320 -22.07 -12.07 -14.54
C LYS A 320 -22.16 -10.57 -14.88
N ASN A 321 -21.65 -9.71 -14.00
CA ASN A 321 -21.80 -8.27 -14.03
C ASN A 321 -20.45 -7.55 -14.26
N GLY A 322 -19.54 -8.16 -15.06
CA GLY A 322 -18.17 -7.64 -15.23
C GLY A 322 -18.09 -6.20 -15.71
N GLU A 323 -18.93 -5.80 -16.66
CA GLU A 323 -19.02 -4.43 -17.16
C GLU A 323 -19.45 -3.45 -16.06
N ALA A 324 -20.50 -3.78 -15.30
CA ALA A 324 -20.97 -2.97 -14.19
C ALA A 324 -19.92 -2.86 -13.07
N ALA A 325 -19.21 -3.95 -12.78
CA ALA A 325 -18.10 -3.96 -11.83
C ALA A 325 -16.94 -3.09 -12.29
N ALA A 326 -16.57 -3.15 -13.57
CA ALA A 326 -15.55 -2.28 -14.17
C ALA A 326 -15.96 -0.80 -14.10
N LYS A 327 -17.24 -0.49 -14.36
CA LYS A 327 -17.80 0.87 -14.25
C LYS A 327 -17.74 1.41 -12.80
N PHE A 328 -18.02 0.56 -11.82
CA PHE A 328 -17.87 0.95 -10.41
C PHE A 328 -16.40 1.21 -10.05
N ILE A 329 -15.47 0.38 -10.51
CA ILE A 329 -14.04 0.57 -10.27
C ILE A 329 -13.55 1.85 -10.94
N ASP A 330 -13.95 2.13 -12.19
CA ASP A 330 -13.61 3.38 -12.88
C ASP A 330 -14.10 4.60 -12.10
N PHE A 331 -15.36 4.57 -11.68
CA PHE A 331 -15.94 5.63 -10.85
C PHE A 331 -15.15 5.83 -9.55
N PHE A 332 -14.79 4.74 -8.88
CA PHE A 332 -14.07 4.78 -7.61
C PHE A 332 -12.71 5.47 -7.70
N VAL A 333 -12.02 5.32 -8.84
CA VAL A 333 -10.65 5.84 -9.02
C VAL A 333 -10.57 7.12 -9.83
N ASN A 334 -11.59 7.47 -10.61
CA ASN A 334 -11.57 8.60 -11.55
C ASN A 334 -12.59 9.71 -11.26
N ASP A 335 -13.69 9.41 -10.54
CA ASP A 335 -14.68 10.44 -10.22
C ASP A 335 -14.14 11.39 -9.14
N ILE A 336 -14.24 12.69 -9.41
CA ILE A 336 -13.71 13.73 -8.52
C ILE A 336 -14.46 13.77 -7.19
N ASP A 337 -15.76 13.57 -7.17
CA ASP A 337 -16.55 13.61 -5.94
C ASP A 337 -16.32 12.36 -5.11
N ALA A 338 -16.14 11.19 -5.75
CA ALA A 338 -15.65 9.99 -5.09
C ALA A 338 -14.26 10.23 -4.47
N GLY A 339 -13.35 10.86 -5.22
CA GLY A 339 -12.02 11.23 -4.73
C GLY A 339 -12.04 12.15 -3.51
N LYS A 340 -12.96 13.15 -3.47
CA LYS A 340 -13.14 14.03 -2.30
C LYS A 340 -13.62 13.26 -1.06
N ILE A 341 -14.48 12.26 -1.23
CA ILE A 341 -14.93 11.39 -0.13
C ILE A 341 -13.78 10.51 0.36
N LEU A 342 -13.02 9.91 -0.55
CA LEU A 342 -11.94 8.99 -0.23
C LEU A 342 -10.70 9.71 0.36
N GLY A 343 -10.37 10.90 -0.15
CA GLY A 343 -9.16 11.61 0.22
C GLY A 343 -7.92 10.77 -0.11
N VAL A 344 -7.03 10.62 0.87
CA VAL A 344 -5.80 9.81 0.77
C VAL A 344 -5.85 8.56 1.67
N GLU A 345 -7.03 8.15 2.12
CA GLU A 345 -7.18 7.03 3.06
C GLU A 345 -6.64 5.70 2.48
N ARG A 346 -6.83 5.47 1.19
CA ARG A 346 -6.31 4.29 0.48
C ARG A 346 -4.99 4.54 -0.25
N GLY A 347 -4.24 5.56 0.15
CA GLY A 347 -3.07 6.08 -0.56
C GLY A 347 -3.42 7.25 -1.46
N VAL A 348 -2.41 7.84 -2.09
CA VAL A 348 -2.60 8.97 -3.01
C VAL A 348 -3.31 8.49 -4.28
N PRO A 349 -4.43 9.10 -4.71
CA PRO A 349 -5.19 8.62 -5.85
C PRO A 349 -4.34 8.39 -7.11
N MET A 350 -4.64 7.33 -7.86
CA MET A 350 -3.95 6.98 -9.11
C MET A 350 -4.16 8.05 -10.18
N SER A 351 -5.39 8.58 -10.28
CA SER A 351 -5.76 9.62 -11.26
C SER A 351 -5.12 10.96 -10.94
N PRO A 352 -4.30 11.53 -11.84
CA PRO A 352 -3.74 12.88 -11.67
C PRO A 352 -4.83 13.97 -11.55
N ALA A 353 -5.95 13.81 -12.27
CA ALA A 353 -7.08 14.75 -12.21
C ALA A 353 -7.74 14.74 -10.83
N VAL A 354 -7.95 13.57 -10.25
CA VAL A 354 -8.46 13.43 -8.88
C VAL A 354 -7.49 14.03 -7.88
N ARG A 355 -6.18 13.74 -7.98
CA ARG A 355 -5.16 14.34 -7.09
C ARG A 355 -5.22 15.86 -7.10
N ALA A 356 -5.25 16.47 -8.30
CA ALA A 356 -5.31 17.93 -8.44
C ALA A 356 -6.57 18.51 -7.80
N ALA A 357 -7.71 17.83 -7.98
CA ALA A 357 -9.00 18.30 -7.48
C ALA A 357 -9.12 18.19 -5.94
N ILE A 358 -8.57 17.13 -5.33
CA ILE A 358 -8.66 16.96 -3.88
C ILE A 358 -7.59 17.75 -3.11
N LEU A 359 -6.46 18.08 -3.72
CA LEU A 359 -5.32 18.71 -3.05
C LEU A 359 -5.71 19.94 -2.19
N PRO A 360 -6.57 20.87 -2.66
CA PRO A 360 -6.98 22.02 -1.86
C PRO A 360 -7.85 21.67 -0.64
N THR A 361 -8.46 20.49 -0.62
CA THR A 361 -9.37 20.04 0.46
C THR A 361 -8.67 19.27 1.56
N LEU A 362 -7.42 18.85 1.32
CA LEU A 362 -6.63 18.06 2.24
C LEU A 362 -5.97 18.92 3.32
N ASN A 363 -5.72 18.31 4.48
CA ASN A 363 -4.91 18.95 5.51
C ASN A 363 -3.43 19.07 5.07
N PRO A 364 -2.60 19.89 5.74
CA PRO A 364 -1.22 20.13 5.31
C PRO A 364 -0.35 18.86 5.19
N THR A 365 -0.56 17.86 6.05
CA THR A 365 0.20 16.60 6.03
C THR A 365 -0.22 15.73 4.83
N GLU A 366 -1.50 15.62 4.59
CA GLU A 366 -2.03 14.91 3.42
C GLU A 366 -1.58 15.57 2.11
N GLN A 367 -1.57 16.92 2.06
CA GLN A 367 -1.02 17.65 0.91
C GLN A 367 0.44 17.32 0.64
N GLN A 368 1.26 17.17 1.69
CA GLN A 368 2.67 16.76 1.54
C GLN A 368 2.77 15.35 0.93
N THR A 369 1.91 14.43 1.35
CA THR A 369 1.88 13.06 0.80
C THR A 369 1.53 13.05 -0.69
N VAL A 370 0.55 13.88 -1.11
CA VAL A 370 0.20 14.02 -2.53
C VAL A 370 1.34 14.64 -3.33
N LYS A 371 1.91 15.74 -2.85
CA LYS A 371 3.06 16.40 -3.51
C LYS A 371 4.26 15.48 -3.62
N TYR A 372 4.48 14.61 -2.63
CA TYR A 372 5.54 13.63 -2.66
C TYR A 372 5.36 12.60 -3.81
N VAL A 373 4.14 12.09 -3.99
CA VAL A 373 3.84 11.19 -5.12
C VAL A 373 4.03 11.88 -6.48
N ASP A 374 3.64 13.15 -6.57
CA ASP A 374 3.85 13.93 -7.81
C ASP A 374 5.35 14.22 -8.06
N LEU A 375 6.14 14.46 -7.00
CA LEU A 375 7.60 14.60 -7.09
C LEU A 375 8.27 13.33 -7.63
N LEU A 376 7.72 12.16 -7.35
CA LEU A 376 8.25 10.88 -7.81
C LEU A 376 8.03 10.63 -9.32
N LYS A 377 7.14 11.35 -9.99
CA LYS A 377 6.69 11.05 -11.36
C LYS A 377 7.84 10.78 -12.36
N ASP A 378 8.89 11.59 -12.26
CA ASP A 378 10.04 11.48 -13.16
C ASP A 378 11.27 10.83 -12.47
N GLN A 379 11.06 10.24 -11.29
CA GLN A 379 12.12 9.68 -10.44
C GLN A 379 11.98 8.17 -10.23
N VAL A 380 10.83 7.59 -10.56
CA VAL A 380 10.58 6.17 -10.33
C VAL A 380 11.16 5.30 -11.42
N GLY A 381 11.72 4.17 -10.99
CA GLY A 381 12.10 3.07 -11.86
C GLY A 381 10.98 2.04 -12.05
N THR A 382 11.30 0.97 -12.76
CA THR A 382 10.38 -0.15 -12.98
C THR A 382 9.96 -0.80 -11.66
N TYR A 383 8.69 -1.13 -11.54
CA TYR A 383 8.16 -1.91 -10.41
C TYR A 383 8.83 -3.30 -10.36
N PRO A 384 9.21 -3.78 -9.18
CA PRO A 384 9.82 -5.10 -9.05
C PRO A 384 8.82 -6.21 -9.32
N ALA A 385 9.33 -7.39 -9.68
CA ALA A 385 8.57 -8.61 -9.63
C ALA A 385 7.94 -8.83 -8.23
N PRO A 386 6.82 -9.56 -8.12
CA PRO A 386 6.25 -9.92 -6.84
C PRO A 386 7.30 -10.57 -5.92
N ALA A 387 7.26 -10.22 -4.64
CA ALA A 387 8.17 -10.81 -3.67
C ALA A 387 8.00 -12.35 -3.64
N PRO A 388 9.10 -13.12 -3.63
CA PRO A 388 9.04 -14.58 -3.67
C PRO A 388 8.49 -15.18 -2.37
N LEU A 389 8.07 -16.44 -2.42
CA LEU A 389 7.74 -17.19 -1.22
C LEU A 389 8.94 -17.23 -0.27
N GLY A 390 8.67 -16.99 1.02
CA GLY A 390 9.72 -16.90 2.05
C GLY A 390 10.31 -15.50 2.23
N SER A 391 9.85 -14.50 1.47
CA SER A 391 10.32 -13.10 1.61
C SER A 391 10.00 -12.49 2.98
N THR A 392 8.88 -12.84 3.58
CA THR A 392 8.51 -12.42 4.94
C THR A 392 9.45 -13.04 5.97
N GLU A 393 9.74 -14.32 5.84
CA GLU A 393 10.68 -15.04 6.69
C GLU A 393 12.11 -14.51 6.52
N PHE A 394 12.50 -14.15 5.30
CA PHE A 394 13.78 -13.50 5.04
C PHE A 394 13.89 -12.16 5.79
N ASP A 395 12.89 -11.30 5.67
CA ASP A 395 12.88 -10.01 6.38
C ASP A 395 12.91 -10.18 7.89
N GLN A 396 11.97 -10.96 8.44
CA GLN A 396 11.75 -11.04 9.89
C GLN A 396 12.78 -11.89 10.61
N ASN A 397 13.23 -13.01 10.01
CA ASN A 397 14.04 -14.01 10.67
C ASN A 397 15.52 -14.00 10.24
N VAL A 398 15.86 -13.24 9.18
CA VAL A 398 17.26 -13.14 8.72
C VAL A 398 17.71 -11.68 8.73
N MET A 399 17.13 -10.82 7.88
CA MET A 399 17.66 -9.47 7.68
C MET A 399 17.67 -8.63 8.96
N ARG A 400 16.55 -8.57 9.68
CA ARG A 400 16.47 -7.81 10.95
C ARG A 400 17.37 -8.38 12.03
N PRO A 401 17.35 -9.70 12.36
CA PRO A 401 18.23 -10.26 13.37
C PRO A 401 19.72 -10.15 13.04
N VAL A 402 20.12 -10.27 11.77
CA VAL A 402 21.51 -10.08 11.34
C VAL A 402 21.95 -8.63 11.57
N ALA A 403 21.14 -7.65 11.15
CA ALA A 403 21.42 -6.24 11.39
C ALA A 403 21.50 -5.91 12.88
N ASP A 404 20.63 -6.49 13.70
CA ASP A 404 20.66 -6.30 15.16
C ASP A 404 21.92 -6.92 15.79
N GLN A 405 22.32 -8.15 15.39
CA GLN A 405 23.56 -8.77 15.87
C GLN A 405 24.79 -7.92 15.53
N LEU A 406 24.82 -7.35 14.32
CA LEU A 406 25.86 -6.43 13.88
C LEU A 406 25.88 -5.16 14.75
N ALA A 407 24.74 -4.51 14.93
CA ALA A 407 24.64 -3.29 15.72
C ALA A 407 25.05 -3.48 17.20
N PHE A 408 24.81 -4.67 17.76
CA PHE A 408 25.29 -5.06 19.10
C PHE A 408 26.76 -5.51 19.13
N GLY A 409 27.46 -5.52 17.98
CA GLY A 409 28.85 -5.96 17.89
C GLY A 409 29.06 -7.47 18.14
N LYS A 410 28.01 -8.28 17.96
CA LYS A 410 28.06 -9.73 18.14
C LYS A 410 28.67 -10.46 16.95
N ILE A 411 28.62 -9.85 15.79
CA ILE A 411 29.20 -10.33 14.52
C ILE A 411 29.89 -9.18 13.80
N THR A 412 30.84 -9.50 12.96
CA THR A 412 31.53 -8.55 12.09
C THR A 412 30.68 -8.22 10.85
N VAL A 413 31.03 -7.15 10.14
CA VAL A 413 30.41 -6.81 8.85
C VAL A 413 30.52 -7.95 7.83
N ALA A 414 31.68 -8.63 7.79
CA ALA A 414 31.90 -9.75 6.87
C ALA A 414 30.99 -10.96 7.20
N GLU A 415 30.88 -11.30 8.49
CA GLU A 415 29.99 -12.36 8.95
C GLU A 415 28.51 -12.01 8.72
N ALA A 416 28.11 -10.75 8.95
CA ALA A 416 26.75 -10.28 8.70
C ALA A 416 26.39 -10.39 7.22
N ALA A 417 27.29 -9.97 6.32
CA ALA A 417 27.08 -10.04 4.87
C ALA A 417 26.95 -11.49 4.37
N GLN A 418 27.84 -12.37 4.82
CA GLN A 418 27.78 -13.79 4.47
C GLN A 418 26.50 -14.45 4.99
N LYS A 419 26.16 -14.19 6.25
CA LYS A 419 24.95 -14.72 6.90
C LYS A 419 23.67 -14.25 6.22
N LEU A 420 23.58 -12.96 5.85
CA LEU A 420 22.42 -12.42 5.13
C LEU A 420 22.15 -13.17 3.81
N VAL A 421 23.22 -13.46 3.06
CA VAL A 421 23.10 -14.13 1.76
C VAL A 421 22.81 -15.63 1.94
N ASP A 422 23.51 -16.33 2.82
CA ASP A 422 23.36 -17.79 2.98
C ASP A 422 22.01 -18.14 3.60
N GLU A 423 21.64 -17.49 4.69
CA GLU A 423 20.35 -17.71 5.33
C GLU A 423 19.20 -17.17 4.48
N GLY A 424 19.41 -16.07 3.74
CA GLY A 424 18.44 -15.53 2.79
C GLY A 424 18.11 -16.52 1.69
N LYS A 425 19.11 -17.12 1.05
CA LYS A 425 18.92 -18.18 0.04
C LYS A 425 18.17 -19.39 0.61
N ALA A 426 18.41 -19.72 1.88
CA ALA A 426 17.74 -20.86 2.52
C ALA A 426 16.25 -20.59 2.82
N LYS A 427 15.85 -19.32 2.99
CA LYS A 427 14.44 -18.94 3.25
C LYS A 427 13.61 -18.80 1.99
N LEU A 428 14.22 -18.34 0.89
CA LEU A 428 13.50 -18.16 -0.36
C LEU A 428 13.28 -19.51 -1.04
N LYS A 429 12.04 -19.85 -1.27
CA LYS A 429 11.65 -21.03 -2.03
C LYS A 429 11.50 -20.65 -3.51
N LYS A 430 12.09 -21.45 -4.38
CA LYS A 430 11.81 -21.35 -5.81
C LYS A 430 10.33 -21.64 -6.02
N GLY A 431 9.60 -20.71 -6.66
CA GLY A 431 8.20 -20.90 -7.05
C GLY A 431 8.03 -21.95 -8.14
#